data_de4100efdd3c884bf62571610f17ef04
#
_entry.id   de4100efdd3c884bf62571610f17ef04
#
_cell.length_a   1.000
_cell.length_b   1.000
_cell.length_c   1.000
_cell.angle_alpha   90.00
_cell.angle_beta   90.00
_cell.angle_gamma   90.00
#
_symmetry.space_group_name_H-M   'P 1'
#
loop_
_entity.id
_entity.type
_entity.pdbx_description
1 polymer ?
#
loop_
_entity_poly.entity_id
_entity_poly.type
_entity_poly.pdbx_seq_one_letter_code
_entity_poly.pdbx_strand_id
1 'polypeptide(L)'
;MTELSQNDWASHLEADPESIIIDVRTQEEVEEGMISEALHMDIYNGQEFISGLDKLDKTLSYYVYCRSGNRSAQACSIMDQLGFKSTFNLVGGFLGWTGPSVTP
;
A
#
# COMPACT_ATOMS: atom_id res chain seq x y z
N MET A 1 -9.36 5.34 -6.76
CA MET A 1 -8.78 5.25 -5.40
C MET A 1 -9.82 5.58 -4.34
N THR A 2 -9.81 4.83 -3.26
CA THR A 2 -10.67 5.09 -2.10
C THR A 2 -9.78 5.33 -0.88
N GLU A 3 -10.02 6.43 -0.17
CA GLU A 3 -9.32 6.71 1.07
C GLU A 3 -10.11 6.16 2.25
N LEU A 4 -9.47 5.36 3.08
CA LEU A 4 -10.11 4.70 4.21
C LEU A 4 -9.37 4.99 5.51
N SER A 5 -10.13 5.14 6.59
CA SER A 5 -9.57 5.17 7.94
C SER A 5 -8.90 3.82 8.23
N GLN A 6 -8.06 3.78 9.23
CA GLN A 6 -7.38 2.55 9.63
C GLN A 6 -8.36 1.40 9.91
N ASN A 7 -9.44 1.68 10.62
CA ASN A 7 -10.42 0.65 10.95
C ASN A 7 -11.10 0.09 9.69
N ASP A 8 -11.52 0.95 8.79
CA ASP A 8 -12.17 0.54 7.55
C ASP A 8 -11.19 -0.17 6.61
N TRP A 9 -9.98 0.35 6.50
CA TRP A 9 -8.92 -0.24 5.67
C TRP A 9 -8.61 -1.67 6.14
N ALA A 10 -8.44 -1.86 7.44
CA ALA A 10 -8.17 -3.17 8.02
C ALA A 10 -9.36 -4.12 7.87
N SER A 11 -10.59 -3.63 8.05
CA SER A 11 -11.79 -4.46 7.91
C SER A 11 -11.99 -4.94 6.47
N HIS A 12 -11.79 -4.06 5.50
CA HIS A 12 -11.85 -4.42 4.07
C HIS A 12 -10.79 -5.45 3.71
N LEU A 13 -9.57 -5.25 4.23
CA LEU A 13 -8.44 -6.15 4.01
C LEU A 13 -8.75 -7.56 4.51
N GLU A 14 -9.29 -7.68 5.71
CA GLU A 14 -9.63 -8.97 6.31
C GLU A 14 -10.75 -9.69 5.56
N ALA A 15 -11.68 -8.93 5.00
CA ALA A 15 -12.82 -9.49 4.28
C ALA A 15 -12.46 -10.00 2.89
N ASP A 16 -11.29 -9.63 2.37
CA ASP A 16 -10.85 -10.02 1.02
C ASP A 16 -9.64 -10.94 1.11
N PRO A 17 -9.82 -12.27 0.91
CA PRO A 17 -8.71 -13.21 1.03
C PRO A 17 -7.64 -13.06 -0.07
N GLU A 18 -7.94 -12.36 -1.15
CA GLU A 18 -6.99 -12.13 -2.25
C GLU A 18 -6.39 -10.72 -2.22
N SER A 19 -6.64 -9.96 -1.16
CA SER A 19 -6.09 -8.62 -1.02
C SER A 19 -4.57 -8.63 -0.88
N ILE A 20 -3.94 -7.56 -1.38
CA ILE A 20 -2.48 -7.39 -1.29
C ILE A 20 -2.21 -6.04 -0.65
N ILE A 21 -1.30 -6.02 0.32
CA ILE A 21 -0.84 -4.80 0.98
C ILE A 21 0.44 -4.35 0.30
N ILE A 22 0.54 -3.06 -0.05
CA ILE A 22 1.76 -2.49 -0.62
C ILE A 22 2.26 -1.36 0.28
N ASP A 23 3.52 -1.48 0.70
CA ASP A 23 4.26 -0.44 1.41
C ASP A 23 5.11 0.31 0.39
N VAL A 24 4.83 1.61 0.19
CA VAL A 24 5.52 2.40 -0.83
C VAL A 24 6.61 3.30 -0.25
N ARG A 25 7.01 3.05 1.00
CA ARG A 25 8.05 3.82 1.69
C ARG A 25 9.45 3.41 1.22
N THR A 26 10.46 4.12 1.74
CA THR A 26 11.86 3.77 1.47
C THR A 26 12.27 2.52 2.24
N GLN A 27 13.37 1.91 1.81
CA GLN A 27 13.96 0.74 2.49
C GLN A 27 14.30 1.07 3.95
N GLU A 28 14.84 2.25 4.22
CA GLU A 28 15.20 2.68 5.57
C GLU A 28 13.98 2.74 6.49
N GLU A 29 12.86 3.26 6.00
CA GLU A 29 11.63 3.31 6.77
C GLU A 29 11.09 1.91 7.06
N VAL A 30 11.12 1.03 6.06
CA VAL A 30 10.66 -0.35 6.18
C VAL A 30 11.47 -1.12 7.23
N GLU A 31 12.77 -0.88 7.30
CA GLU A 31 13.67 -1.56 8.26
C GLU A 31 13.31 -1.22 9.71
N GLU A 32 12.69 -0.09 9.95
CA GLU A 32 12.24 0.30 11.29
C GLU A 32 10.91 -0.35 11.69
N GLY A 33 10.23 -0.97 10.76
CA GLY A 33 8.96 -1.65 10.98
C GLY A 33 8.04 -1.48 9.78
N MET A 34 7.20 -2.48 9.53
CA MET A 34 6.25 -2.47 8.44
C MET A 34 4.99 -3.26 8.82
N ILE A 35 3.89 -3.04 8.11
CA ILE A 35 2.69 -3.84 8.31
C ILE A 35 2.98 -5.28 7.88
N SER A 36 2.55 -6.22 8.71
CA SER A 36 2.75 -7.64 8.45
C SER A 36 2.23 -8.03 7.06
N GLU A 37 3.02 -8.81 6.32
CA GLU A 37 2.70 -9.34 4.99
C GLU A 37 2.67 -8.31 3.86
N ALA A 38 3.10 -7.07 4.10
CA ALA A 38 3.15 -6.05 3.06
C ALA A 38 4.23 -6.37 2.02
N LEU A 39 3.89 -6.10 0.77
CA LEU A 39 4.84 -6.13 -0.34
C LEU A 39 5.51 -4.76 -0.42
N HIS A 40 6.83 -4.71 -0.31
CA HIS A 40 7.56 -3.44 -0.36
C HIS A 40 7.86 -3.02 -1.80
N MET A 41 7.41 -1.83 -2.16
CA MET A 41 7.65 -1.24 -3.48
C MET A 41 7.87 0.27 -3.31
N ASP A 42 9.12 0.70 -3.20
CA ASP A 42 9.48 2.10 -2.97
C ASP A 42 9.08 2.97 -4.15
N ILE A 43 8.16 3.93 -3.92
CA ILE A 43 7.67 4.83 -4.97
C ILE A 43 8.79 5.72 -5.53
N TYR A 44 9.85 5.97 -4.75
CA TYR A 44 10.96 6.81 -5.21
C TYR A 44 11.88 6.10 -6.21
N ASN A 45 11.73 4.79 -6.36
CA ASN A 45 12.49 4.03 -7.37
C ASN A 45 11.94 4.18 -8.79
N GLY A 46 11.07 5.13 -9.03
CA GLY A 46 10.59 5.55 -10.34
C GLY A 46 10.30 4.42 -11.31
N GLN A 47 11.24 4.15 -12.21
CA GLN A 47 11.08 3.15 -13.25
C GLN A 47 10.85 1.73 -12.70
N GLU A 48 11.56 1.35 -11.65
CA GLU A 48 11.40 0.04 -11.02
C GLU A 48 10.04 -0.10 -10.35
N PHE A 49 9.53 0.99 -9.77
CA PHE A 49 8.21 1.01 -9.17
C PHE A 49 7.14 0.73 -10.23
N ILE A 50 7.19 1.44 -11.35
CA ILE A 50 6.23 1.25 -12.46
C ILE A 50 6.35 -0.15 -13.04
N SER A 51 7.57 -0.64 -13.28
CA SER A 51 7.78 -1.99 -13.81
C SER A 51 7.26 -3.07 -12.88
N GLY A 52 7.42 -2.86 -11.56
CA GLY A 52 6.89 -3.76 -10.55
C GLY A 52 5.37 -3.81 -10.56
N LEU A 53 4.73 -2.65 -10.68
CA LEU A 53 3.27 -2.57 -10.76
C LEU A 53 2.72 -3.33 -11.98
N ASP A 54 3.40 -3.25 -13.11
CA ASP A 54 2.96 -3.93 -14.33
C ASP A 54 2.95 -5.46 -14.20
N LYS A 55 3.71 -6.01 -13.25
CA LYS A 55 3.76 -7.44 -12.99
C LYS A 55 2.63 -7.94 -12.09
N LEU A 56 1.88 -7.02 -11.48
CA LEU A 56 0.82 -7.38 -10.55
C LEU A 56 -0.51 -7.62 -11.29
N ASP A 57 -1.35 -8.44 -10.68
CA ASP A 57 -2.70 -8.70 -11.20
C ASP A 57 -3.57 -7.48 -10.91
N LYS A 58 -3.97 -6.78 -11.96
CA LYS A 58 -4.72 -5.53 -11.84
C LYS A 58 -6.20 -5.72 -11.47
N THR A 59 -6.66 -6.96 -11.42
CA THR A 59 -8.05 -7.28 -11.04
C THR A 59 -8.25 -7.44 -9.54
N LEU A 60 -7.15 -7.57 -8.77
CA LEU A 60 -7.20 -7.71 -7.31
C LEU A 60 -7.36 -6.35 -6.63
N SER A 61 -7.67 -6.39 -5.34
CA SER A 61 -7.75 -5.19 -4.51
C SER A 61 -6.41 -4.95 -3.80
N TYR A 62 -5.93 -3.72 -3.88
CA TYR A 62 -4.64 -3.33 -3.32
C TYR A 62 -4.81 -2.31 -2.20
N TYR A 63 -4.20 -2.60 -1.08
CA TYR A 63 -4.25 -1.79 0.14
C TYR A 63 -2.89 -1.16 0.33
N VAL A 64 -2.80 0.14 0.08
CA VAL A 64 -1.54 0.87 -0.09
C VAL A 64 -1.34 1.82 1.07
N TYR A 65 -0.11 1.88 1.60
CA TYR A 65 0.22 2.81 2.65
C TYR A 65 1.63 3.35 2.52
N CYS A 66 1.85 4.50 3.14
CA CYS A 66 3.16 5.08 3.36
C CYS A 66 3.26 5.53 4.82
N ARG A 67 4.09 6.51 5.11
CA ARG A 67 4.25 6.99 6.47
C ARG A 67 3.03 7.78 6.95
N SER A 68 2.52 8.71 6.12
CA SER A 68 1.45 9.64 6.51
C SER A 68 0.25 9.66 5.57
N GLY A 69 0.33 8.98 4.41
CA GLY A 69 -0.75 8.88 3.45
C GLY A 69 -0.55 9.61 2.13
N ASN A 70 0.46 10.48 2.00
CA ASN A 70 0.67 11.29 0.80
C ASN A 70 1.30 10.52 -0.36
N ARG A 71 2.40 9.81 -0.11
CA ARG A 71 3.07 8.99 -1.15
C ARG A 71 2.16 7.86 -1.61
N SER A 72 1.43 7.26 -0.69
CA SER A 72 0.50 6.18 -1.01
C SER A 72 -0.69 6.68 -1.83
N ALA A 73 -1.16 7.91 -1.60
CA ALA A 73 -2.18 8.51 -2.44
C ALA A 73 -1.67 8.69 -3.88
N GLN A 74 -0.41 9.13 -4.06
CA GLN A 74 0.21 9.22 -5.36
C GLN A 74 0.34 7.83 -6.01
N ALA A 75 0.75 6.83 -5.25
CA ALA A 75 0.86 5.46 -5.74
C ALA A 75 -0.49 4.94 -6.23
N CYS A 76 -1.55 5.14 -5.45
CA CYS A 76 -2.90 4.75 -5.86
C CYS A 76 -3.33 5.45 -7.14
N SER A 77 -3.03 6.74 -7.28
CA SER A 77 -3.35 7.51 -8.48
C SER A 77 -2.65 6.93 -9.71
N ILE A 78 -1.36 6.61 -9.58
CA ILE A 78 -0.59 5.97 -10.65
C ILE A 78 -1.20 4.61 -11.00
N MET A 79 -1.52 3.80 -9.99
CA MET A 79 -2.12 2.48 -10.19
C MET A 79 -3.45 2.59 -10.92
N ASP A 80 -4.29 3.55 -10.53
CA ASP A 80 -5.58 3.77 -11.19
C ASP A 80 -5.39 4.12 -12.67
N GLN A 81 -4.39 4.94 -13.00
CA GLN A 81 -4.06 5.30 -14.38
C GLN A 81 -3.55 4.10 -15.18
N LEU A 82 -2.89 3.15 -14.51
CA LEU A 82 -2.39 1.92 -15.14
C LEU A 82 -3.46 0.84 -15.28
N GLY A 83 -4.68 1.10 -14.85
CA GLY A 83 -5.79 0.18 -15.03
C GLY A 83 -6.09 -0.74 -13.85
N PHE A 84 -5.53 -0.46 -12.66
CA PHE A 84 -5.86 -1.22 -11.46
C PHE A 84 -7.31 -0.97 -11.07
N LYS A 85 -8.03 -2.03 -10.75
CA LYS A 85 -9.46 -1.99 -10.51
C LYS A 85 -9.82 -1.38 -9.18
N SER A 86 -9.07 -1.69 -8.11
CA SER A 86 -9.41 -1.26 -6.75
C SER A 86 -8.16 -0.94 -5.97
N THR A 87 -8.01 0.32 -5.56
CA THR A 87 -6.91 0.78 -4.72
C THR A 87 -7.47 1.51 -3.51
N PHE A 88 -6.91 1.22 -2.34
CA PHE A 88 -7.35 1.78 -1.06
C PHE A 88 -6.16 2.39 -0.33
N ASN A 89 -6.24 3.68 -0.06
CA ASN A 89 -5.20 4.42 0.65
C ASN A 89 -5.49 4.45 2.15
N LEU A 90 -4.49 4.09 2.95
CA LEU A 90 -4.59 4.16 4.41
C LEU A 90 -4.41 5.61 4.86
N VAL A 91 -5.48 6.25 5.28
CA VAL A 91 -5.43 7.62 5.83
C VAL A 91 -4.62 7.59 7.13
N GLY A 92 -3.67 8.53 7.25
CA GLY A 92 -2.77 8.60 8.40
C GLY A 92 -1.56 7.69 8.32
N GLY A 93 -1.56 6.73 7.42
CA GLY A 93 -0.41 5.88 7.15
C GLY A 93 0.10 5.08 8.35
N PHE A 94 1.35 4.65 8.26
CA PHE A 94 1.97 3.83 9.30
C PHE A 94 2.14 4.57 10.62
N LEU A 95 2.25 5.89 10.60
CA LEU A 95 2.34 6.70 11.83
C LEU A 95 1.15 6.46 12.77
N GLY A 96 -0.04 6.32 12.22
CA GLY A 96 -1.26 6.09 13.00
C GLY A 96 -1.63 4.63 13.15
N TRP A 97 -0.85 3.72 12.57
CA TRP A 97 -1.20 2.30 12.54
C TRP A 97 -1.07 1.65 13.91
N THR A 98 -2.12 0.96 14.35
CA THR A 98 -2.15 0.22 15.62
C THR A 98 -2.31 -1.29 15.44
N GLY A 99 -2.38 -1.75 14.19
CA GLY A 99 -2.50 -3.17 13.88
C GLY A 99 -1.16 -3.92 13.92
N PRO A 100 -1.13 -5.17 13.46
CA PRO A 100 0.09 -5.98 13.46
C PRO A 100 1.18 -5.36 12.61
N SER A 101 2.41 -5.39 13.14
CA SER A 101 3.59 -4.93 12.41
C SER A 101 4.76 -5.87 12.69
N VAL A 102 5.73 -5.86 11.77
CA VAL A 102 6.93 -6.69 11.87
C VAL A 102 8.15 -5.86 11.54
N THR A 103 9.32 -6.31 12.00
CA THR A 103 10.60 -5.75 11.59
C THR A 103 11.27 -6.77 10.69
N PRO A 104 11.59 -6.39 9.44
CA PRO A 104 12.22 -7.32 8.50
C PRO A 104 13.60 -7.78 8.94
#